data_91eeaa8ccd5062caac8a54dcf2732063
#
_entry.id   91eeaa8ccd5062caac8a54dcf2732063
#
_cell.length_a   1.000
_cell.length_b   1.000
_cell.length_c   1.000
_cell.angle_alpha   90.00
_cell.angle_beta   90.00
_cell.angle_gamma   90.00
#
_symmetry.space_group_name_H-M   'P 1'
#
loop_
_entity.id
_entity.type
_entity.pdbx_description
1 polymer ?
#
loop_
_entity_poly.entity_id
_entity_poly.type
_entity_poly.pdbx_seq_one_letter_code
_entity_poly.pdbx_strand_id
1 'polypeptide(L)'
;SGLSAGLVFRLSENLGVLPREEFSKEVKALDQDTRSKFRKHGVRFGQYSIFQPSLLKPEPTRIRMLLWKIYHKPTIVPEPPVPGLVSIPSIKDVDPLFYSISGFRLLGARAIRIDMLERLADLIRAKDTKVGFEATPEMLSITGLTLLQFKDLMVALGYKVSVLKRTANLEINESVQDQTT
;
A
#
# COMPACT_ATOMS: atom_id res chain seq x y z
N SER A 1 2.75 25.70 -15.22
CA SER A 1 4.15 25.85 -14.79
C SER A 1 4.99 24.68 -15.25
N GLY A 2 6.30 24.84 -15.46
CA GLY A 2 7.20 23.78 -15.89
C GLY A 2 7.22 22.58 -14.92
N LEU A 3 6.98 22.84 -13.63
CA LEU A 3 6.91 21.82 -12.59
C LEU A 3 5.71 20.85 -12.78
N SER A 4 4.54 21.40 -13.14
CA SER A 4 3.36 20.56 -13.39
C SER A 4 3.51 19.73 -14.67
N ALA A 5 4.10 20.30 -15.71
CA ALA A 5 4.41 19.58 -16.94
C ALA A 5 5.42 18.45 -16.69
N GLY A 6 6.46 18.70 -15.89
CA GLY A 6 7.42 17.67 -15.49
C GLY A 6 6.78 16.51 -14.74
N LEU A 7 5.87 16.79 -13.78
CA LEU A 7 5.18 15.73 -13.05
C LEU A 7 4.22 14.93 -13.94
N VAL A 8 3.50 15.58 -14.87
CA VAL A 8 2.66 14.89 -15.86
C VAL A 8 3.50 13.98 -16.74
N PHE A 9 4.63 14.47 -17.23
CA PHE A 9 5.55 13.69 -18.05
C PHE A 9 6.03 12.43 -17.30
N ARG A 10 6.52 12.61 -16.08
CA ARG A 10 6.96 11.48 -15.23
C ARG A 10 5.83 10.48 -14.94
N LEU A 11 4.63 10.98 -14.67
CA LEU A 11 3.46 10.12 -14.44
C LEU A 11 3.12 9.30 -15.70
N SER A 12 3.26 9.91 -16.88
CA SER A 12 3.02 9.22 -18.17
C SER A 12 4.11 8.17 -18.44
N GLU A 13 5.39 8.50 -18.26
CA GLU A 13 6.51 7.55 -18.42
C GLU A 13 6.37 6.31 -17.52
N ASN A 14 5.85 6.52 -16.30
CA ASN A 14 5.65 5.43 -15.33
C ASN A 14 4.22 4.85 -15.39
N LEU A 15 3.53 5.06 -16.51
CA LEU A 15 2.21 4.50 -16.76
C LEU A 15 1.21 4.77 -15.62
N GLY A 16 1.27 5.97 -15.03
CA GLY A 16 0.28 6.47 -14.07
C GLY A 16 0.51 6.12 -12.61
N VAL A 17 1.69 5.63 -12.23
CA VAL A 17 2.08 5.38 -10.83
C VAL A 17 3.50 5.86 -10.57
N LEU A 18 3.67 6.67 -9.53
CA LEU A 18 4.97 7.17 -9.07
C LEU A 18 5.16 6.91 -7.57
N PRO A 19 6.35 6.52 -7.11
CA PRO A 19 6.68 6.48 -5.69
C PRO A 19 6.73 7.91 -5.13
N ARG A 20 5.98 8.18 -4.07
CA ARG A 20 5.85 9.53 -3.49
C ARG A 20 7.18 10.09 -2.97
N GLU A 21 8.04 9.24 -2.42
CA GLU A 21 9.32 9.63 -1.86
C GLU A 21 10.24 10.33 -2.87
N GLU A 22 10.28 9.84 -4.11
CA GLU A 22 11.10 10.38 -5.18
C GLU A 22 10.64 11.77 -5.65
N PHE A 23 9.35 12.06 -5.51
CA PHE A 23 8.72 13.29 -6.00
C PHE A 23 8.21 14.20 -4.88
N SER A 24 8.68 14.00 -3.65
CA SER A 24 8.17 14.74 -2.49
C SER A 24 8.46 16.24 -2.56
N LYS A 25 9.58 16.65 -3.13
CA LYS A 25 9.94 18.07 -3.30
C LYS A 25 9.05 18.75 -4.34
N GLU A 26 8.87 18.11 -5.49
CA GLU A 26 8.00 18.59 -6.58
C GLU A 26 6.56 18.72 -6.12
N VAL A 27 6.05 17.71 -5.42
CA VAL A 27 4.68 17.76 -4.90
C VAL A 27 4.51 18.84 -3.84
N LYS A 28 5.50 19.06 -2.95
CA LYS A 28 5.43 20.15 -1.96
C LYS A 28 5.44 21.52 -2.62
N ALA A 29 6.14 21.68 -3.73
CA ALA A 29 6.23 22.93 -4.49
C ALA A 29 4.99 23.23 -5.37
N LEU A 30 4.07 22.24 -5.57
CA LEU A 30 2.81 22.51 -6.25
C LEU A 30 1.89 23.39 -5.40
N ASP A 31 1.34 24.43 -6.02
CA ASP A 31 0.28 25.23 -5.42
C ASP A 31 -1.05 24.46 -5.33
N GLN A 32 -1.99 25.01 -4.58
CA GLN A 32 -3.28 24.36 -4.31
C GLN A 32 -4.15 24.26 -5.58
N ASP A 33 -4.08 25.24 -6.47
CA ASP A 33 -4.84 25.24 -7.73
C ASP A 33 -4.34 24.12 -8.67
N THR A 34 -3.02 24.01 -8.83
CA THR A 34 -2.40 22.93 -9.61
C THR A 34 -2.72 21.55 -9.04
N ARG A 35 -2.66 21.36 -7.70
CA ARG A 35 -3.09 20.11 -7.07
C ARG A 35 -4.56 19.80 -7.32
N SER A 36 -5.42 20.83 -7.31
CA SER A 36 -6.85 20.68 -7.61
C SER A 36 -7.06 20.21 -9.06
N LYS A 37 -6.32 20.78 -10.02
CA LYS A 37 -6.35 20.34 -11.42
C LYS A 37 -5.96 18.88 -11.57
N PHE A 38 -4.87 18.43 -10.96
CA PHE A 38 -4.47 17.03 -10.96
C PHE A 38 -5.57 16.12 -10.40
N ARG A 39 -6.20 16.49 -9.27
CA ARG A 39 -7.31 15.72 -8.69
C ARG A 39 -8.52 15.64 -9.61
N LYS A 40 -8.86 16.74 -10.30
CA LYS A 40 -9.94 16.76 -11.32
C LYS A 40 -9.67 15.77 -12.46
N HIS A 41 -8.40 15.57 -12.82
CA HIS A 41 -7.98 14.55 -13.79
C HIS A 41 -7.74 13.16 -13.19
N GLY A 42 -8.21 12.93 -11.96
CA GLY A 42 -8.19 11.63 -11.31
C GLY A 42 -6.86 11.25 -10.64
N VAL A 43 -5.86 12.15 -10.62
CA VAL A 43 -4.59 11.88 -9.91
C VAL A 43 -4.79 11.98 -8.40
N ARG A 44 -4.35 10.97 -7.67
CA ARG A 44 -4.31 10.93 -6.21
C ARG A 44 -2.89 11.13 -5.71
N PHE A 45 -2.74 12.04 -4.75
CA PHE A 45 -1.48 12.27 -4.01
C PHE A 45 -1.57 11.54 -2.68
N GLY A 46 -1.18 10.29 -2.66
CA GLY A 46 -1.19 9.46 -1.46
C GLY A 46 0.01 9.70 -0.55
N GLN A 47 0.10 8.92 0.52
CA GLN A 47 1.23 8.92 1.46
C GLN A 47 2.47 8.30 0.84
N TYR A 48 2.30 7.20 0.13
CA TYR A 48 3.37 6.38 -0.45
C TYR A 48 3.44 6.47 -1.97
N SER A 49 2.35 6.82 -2.64
CA SER A 49 2.25 6.82 -4.10
C SER A 49 1.50 8.03 -4.65
N ILE A 50 1.88 8.46 -5.86
CA ILE A 50 1.08 9.35 -6.70
C ILE A 50 0.54 8.48 -7.82
N PHE A 51 -0.77 8.39 -7.98
CA PHE A 51 -1.36 7.42 -8.88
C PHE A 51 -2.74 7.82 -9.40
N GLN A 52 -3.18 7.15 -10.46
CA GLN A 52 -4.54 7.26 -10.98
C GLN A 52 -5.31 5.95 -10.67
N PRO A 53 -6.31 5.98 -9.76
CA PRO A 53 -7.09 4.78 -9.40
C PRO A 53 -7.74 4.08 -10.59
N SER A 54 -8.14 4.83 -11.61
CA SER A 54 -8.70 4.26 -12.84
C SER A 54 -7.75 3.30 -13.55
N LEU A 55 -6.42 3.54 -13.46
CA LEU A 55 -5.39 2.71 -14.08
C LEU A 55 -5.05 1.46 -13.26
N LEU A 56 -5.54 1.34 -12.01
CA LEU A 56 -5.38 0.14 -11.19
C LEU A 56 -6.49 -0.90 -11.44
N LYS A 57 -7.47 -0.58 -12.30
CA LYS A 57 -8.51 -1.54 -12.71
C LYS A 57 -7.93 -2.65 -13.60
N PRO A 58 -8.56 -3.83 -13.66
CA PRO A 58 -8.01 -4.98 -14.39
C PRO A 58 -7.64 -4.70 -15.85
N GLU A 59 -8.53 -4.09 -16.62
CA GLU A 59 -8.29 -3.83 -18.05
C GLU A 59 -7.13 -2.86 -18.30
N PRO A 60 -7.09 -1.64 -17.68
CA PRO A 60 -5.93 -0.77 -17.80
C PRO A 60 -4.63 -1.42 -17.31
N THR A 61 -4.68 -2.24 -16.24
CA THR A 61 -3.50 -2.95 -15.74
C THR A 61 -2.94 -3.91 -16.80
N ARG A 62 -3.79 -4.65 -17.49
CA ARG A 62 -3.35 -5.54 -18.60
C ARG A 62 -2.65 -4.78 -19.72
N ILE A 63 -3.19 -3.61 -20.10
CA ILE A 63 -2.56 -2.75 -21.11
C ILE A 63 -1.21 -2.23 -20.64
N ARG A 64 -1.11 -1.75 -19.40
CA ARG A 64 0.14 -1.28 -18.79
C ARG A 64 1.20 -2.38 -18.77
N MET A 65 0.84 -3.59 -18.38
CA MET A 65 1.73 -4.75 -18.37
C MET A 65 2.19 -5.12 -19.80
N LEU A 66 1.30 -5.04 -20.80
CA LEU A 66 1.67 -5.26 -22.19
C LEU A 66 2.68 -4.23 -22.68
N LEU A 67 2.44 -2.94 -22.42
CA LEU A 67 3.36 -1.86 -22.76
C LEU A 67 4.71 -2.03 -22.07
N TRP A 68 4.72 -2.38 -20.80
CA TRP A 68 5.94 -2.68 -20.06
C TRP A 68 6.73 -3.83 -20.67
N LYS A 69 6.07 -4.94 -21.02
CA LYS A 69 6.71 -6.08 -21.69
C LYS A 69 7.38 -5.69 -23.01
N ILE A 70 6.70 -4.90 -23.83
CA ILE A 70 7.21 -4.47 -25.13
C ILE A 70 8.40 -3.54 -24.97
N TYR A 71 8.32 -2.60 -24.06
CA TYR A 71 9.32 -1.55 -23.87
C TYR A 71 10.56 -2.03 -23.11
N HIS A 72 10.36 -2.70 -21.98
CA HIS A 72 11.47 -3.13 -21.11
C HIS A 72 12.04 -4.51 -21.43
N LYS A 73 11.30 -5.33 -22.16
CA LYS A 73 11.71 -6.70 -22.56
C LYS A 73 12.28 -7.50 -21.38
N PRO A 74 11.55 -7.61 -20.25
CA PRO A 74 12.05 -8.27 -19.05
C PRO A 74 12.33 -9.74 -19.30
N THR A 75 13.38 -10.28 -18.65
CA THR A 75 13.74 -11.70 -18.75
C THR A 75 12.68 -12.61 -18.12
N ILE A 76 12.10 -12.17 -17.00
CA ILE A 76 11.02 -12.89 -16.30
C ILE A 76 9.76 -12.05 -16.37
N VAL A 77 8.71 -12.65 -16.90
CA VAL A 77 7.38 -12.03 -17.04
C VAL A 77 6.38 -12.83 -16.24
N PRO A 78 6.07 -12.42 -14.98
CA PRO A 78 5.06 -13.10 -14.19
C PRO A 78 3.67 -12.93 -14.80
N GLU A 79 2.77 -13.86 -14.44
CA GLU A 79 1.35 -13.71 -14.73
C GLU A 79 0.77 -12.48 -14.03
N PRO A 80 -0.20 -11.79 -14.66
CA PRO A 80 -0.92 -10.70 -14.00
C PRO A 80 -1.56 -11.17 -12.70
N PRO A 81 -1.50 -10.36 -11.64
CA PRO A 81 -2.18 -10.69 -10.39
C PRO A 81 -3.68 -10.90 -10.61
N VAL A 82 -4.24 -11.90 -9.96
CA VAL A 82 -5.69 -12.20 -10.03
C VAL A 82 -6.47 -10.98 -9.53
N PRO A 83 -7.48 -10.51 -10.28
CA PRO A 83 -8.33 -9.39 -9.85
C PRO A 83 -8.94 -9.63 -8.48
N GLY A 84 -8.97 -8.59 -7.65
CA GLY A 84 -9.50 -8.66 -6.29
C GLY A 84 -8.46 -8.95 -5.21
N LEU A 85 -7.28 -9.48 -5.55
CA LEU A 85 -6.22 -9.65 -4.56
C LEU A 85 -5.74 -8.28 -4.04
N VAL A 86 -5.54 -8.19 -2.74
CA VAL A 86 -5.04 -6.98 -2.06
C VAL A 86 -3.56 -7.09 -1.69
N SER A 87 -3.04 -8.30 -1.61
CA SER A 87 -1.62 -8.57 -1.38
C SER A 87 -1.17 -9.80 -2.17
N ILE A 88 0.07 -9.76 -2.65
CA ILE A 88 0.74 -10.86 -3.36
C ILE A 88 2.13 -11.08 -2.77
N PRO A 89 2.68 -12.30 -2.80
CA PRO A 89 4.06 -12.53 -2.39
C PRO A 89 5.04 -11.84 -3.35
N SER A 90 6.23 -11.50 -2.86
CA SER A 90 7.33 -11.14 -3.74
C SER A 90 7.79 -12.38 -4.53
N ILE A 91 8.14 -12.17 -5.79
CA ILE A 91 8.64 -13.22 -6.69
C ILE A 91 10.13 -12.99 -6.87
N LYS A 92 10.92 -14.03 -6.66
CA LYS A 92 12.36 -13.96 -6.78
C LYS A 92 12.77 -13.57 -8.21
N ASP A 93 13.80 -12.74 -8.34
CA ASP A 93 14.42 -12.32 -9.59
C ASP A 93 13.47 -11.59 -10.57
N VAL A 94 12.31 -11.13 -10.09
CA VAL A 94 11.39 -10.30 -10.88
C VAL A 94 11.74 -8.83 -10.69
N ASP A 95 11.72 -8.09 -11.81
CA ASP A 95 11.91 -6.64 -11.80
C ASP A 95 10.90 -5.96 -10.85
N PRO A 96 11.34 -5.17 -9.87
CA PRO A 96 10.45 -4.43 -8.97
C PRO A 96 9.41 -3.56 -9.70
N LEU A 97 9.70 -3.09 -10.90
CA LEU A 97 8.79 -2.31 -11.73
C LEU A 97 7.51 -3.10 -12.07
N PHE A 98 7.59 -4.44 -12.18
CA PHE A 98 6.42 -5.30 -12.37
C PHE A 98 5.31 -5.02 -11.37
N TYR A 99 5.65 -4.87 -10.08
CA TYR A 99 4.66 -4.62 -9.03
C TYR A 99 3.97 -3.28 -9.23
N SER A 100 4.73 -2.22 -9.48
CA SER A 100 4.18 -0.88 -9.75
C SER A 100 3.25 -0.89 -10.98
N ILE A 101 3.67 -1.52 -12.05
CA ILE A 101 2.89 -1.66 -13.30
C ILE A 101 1.62 -2.49 -13.07
N SER A 102 1.69 -3.53 -12.25
CA SER A 102 0.53 -4.36 -11.91
C SER A 102 -0.38 -3.75 -10.83
N GLY A 103 -0.05 -2.54 -10.32
CA GLY A 103 -0.87 -1.80 -9.35
C GLY A 103 -0.57 -2.11 -7.89
N PHE A 104 0.60 -2.69 -7.61
CA PHE A 104 1.06 -3.03 -6.27
C PHE A 104 2.33 -2.25 -5.91
N ARG A 105 2.60 -2.14 -4.62
CA ARG A 105 3.86 -1.64 -4.09
C ARG A 105 4.58 -2.77 -3.36
N LEU A 106 5.80 -3.05 -3.78
CA LEU A 106 6.65 -4.06 -3.14
C LEU A 106 7.16 -3.53 -1.79
N LEU A 107 6.93 -4.30 -0.73
CA LEU A 107 7.31 -3.98 0.65
C LEU A 107 7.82 -5.26 1.34
N GLY A 108 9.13 -5.46 1.26
CA GLY A 108 9.78 -6.67 1.78
C GLY A 108 9.33 -7.94 1.05
N ALA A 109 8.85 -8.93 1.79
CA ALA A 109 8.43 -10.23 1.24
C ALA A 109 7.08 -10.22 0.52
N ARG A 110 6.36 -9.09 0.51
CA ARG A 110 5.04 -8.98 -0.11
C ARG A 110 4.87 -7.66 -0.84
N ALA A 111 3.96 -7.65 -1.81
CA ALA A 111 3.50 -6.43 -2.44
C ALA A 111 2.02 -6.20 -2.09
N ILE A 112 1.69 -4.96 -1.77
CA ILE A 112 0.34 -4.53 -1.36
C ILE A 112 -0.24 -3.67 -2.47
N ARG A 113 -1.53 -3.87 -2.80
CA ARG A 113 -2.22 -3.06 -3.79
C ARG A 113 -2.23 -1.58 -3.37
N ILE A 114 -1.85 -0.70 -4.28
CA ILE A 114 -1.54 0.71 -4.01
C ILE A 114 -2.71 1.42 -3.32
N ASP A 115 -3.94 1.25 -3.79
CA ASP A 115 -5.13 1.88 -3.19
C ASP A 115 -5.42 1.40 -1.76
N MET A 116 -5.14 0.12 -1.46
CA MET A 116 -5.29 -0.44 -0.12
C MET A 116 -4.18 0.01 0.82
N LEU A 117 -2.96 0.14 0.32
CA LEU A 117 -1.85 0.71 1.08
C LEU A 117 -2.11 2.17 1.47
N GLU A 118 -2.66 2.98 0.55
CA GLU A 118 -3.02 4.37 0.84
C GLU A 118 -4.18 4.46 1.85
N ARG A 119 -5.15 3.54 1.76
CA ARG A 119 -6.21 3.44 2.76
C ARG A 119 -5.67 3.05 4.14
N LEU A 120 -4.71 2.13 4.20
CA LEU A 120 -4.00 1.82 5.44
C LEU A 120 -3.29 3.07 5.99
N ALA A 121 -2.61 3.84 5.14
CA ALA A 121 -1.94 5.07 5.53
C ALA A 121 -2.92 6.09 6.15
N ASP A 122 -4.13 6.20 5.61
CA ASP A 122 -5.18 7.08 6.17
C ASP A 122 -5.64 6.59 7.55
N LEU A 123 -5.80 5.28 7.75
CA LEU A 123 -6.13 4.70 9.06
C LEU A 123 -5.02 4.94 10.09
N ILE A 124 -3.76 4.81 9.69
CA ILE A 124 -2.61 5.05 10.56
C ILE A 124 -2.51 6.55 10.91
N ARG A 125 -2.75 7.45 9.94
CA ARG A 125 -2.72 8.91 10.16
C ARG A 125 -3.75 9.37 11.18
N ALA A 126 -4.88 8.66 11.31
CA ALA A 126 -5.88 8.93 12.33
C ALA A 126 -5.46 8.49 13.74
N LYS A 127 -4.31 7.81 13.88
CA LYS A 127 -3.76 7.38 15.17
C LYS A 127 -2.63 8.30 15.63
N ASP A 128 -2.42 8.37 16.94
CA ASP A 128 -1.24 9.04 17.49
C ASP A 128 -0.02 8.12 17.38
N THR A 129 0.73 8.29 16.28
CA THR A 129 1.91 7.47 16.01
C THR A 129 3.07 7.75 16.95
N LYS A 130 3.05 8.85 17.73
CA LYS A 130 4.10 9.17 18.73
C LYS A 130 3.96 8.31 19.98
N VAL A 131 2.73 8.07 20.42
CA VAL A 131 2.42 7.17 21.55
C VAL A 131 2.47 5.71 21.10
N GLY A 132 2.25 5.46 19.83
CA GLY A 132 2.10 4.13 19.25
C GLY A 132 0.63 3.74 19.07
N PHE A 133 0.39 2.68 18.29
CA PHE A 133 -0.94 2.14 18.04
C PHE A 133 -0.90 0.62 17.88
N GLU A 134 -2.00 -0.02 18.18
CA GLU A 134 -2.16 -1.46 17.94
C GLU A 134 -2.75 -1.71 16.54
N ALA A 135 -2.36 -2.85 15.93
CA ALA A 135 -2.98 -3.32 14.69
C ALA A 135 -4.46 -3.63 14.95
N THR A 136 -5.34 -2.99 14.19
CA THR A 136 -6.77 -3.23 14.28
C THR A 136 -7.23 -4.30 13.31
N PRO A 137 -8.35 -5.01 13.57
CA PRO A 137 -8.95 -5.95 12.62
C PRO A 137 -9.21 -5.32 11.24
N GLU A 138 -9.58 -4.04 11.20
CA GLU A 138 -9.78 -3.31 9.95
C GLU A 138 -8.48 -3.19 9.14
N MET A 139 -7.35 -2.84 9.79
CA MET A 139 -6.05 -2.74 9.12
C MET A 139 -5.59 -4.08 8.53
N LEU A 140 -5.85 -5.18 9.24
CA LEU A 140 -5.56 -6.53 8.74
C LEU A 140 -6.47 -6.89 7.56
N SER A 141 -7.76 -6.60 7.67
CA SER A 141 -8.75 -6.90 6.64
C SER A 141 -8.47 -6.19 5.31
N ILE A 142 -8.19 -4.87 5.34
CA ILE A 142 -7.94 -4.10 4.11
C ILE A 142 -6.64 -4.49 3.41
N THR A 143 -5.66 -5.02 4.13
CA THR A 143 -4.39 -5.51 3.57
C THR A 143 -4.41 -6.98 3.21
N GLY A 144 -5.40 -7.73 3.73
CA GLY A 144 -5.49 -9.18 3.56
C GLY A 144 -4.32 -9.94 4.18
N LEU A 145 -3.73 -9.40 5.26
CA LEU A 145 -2.53 -9.93 5.91
C LEU A 145 -2.86 -10.58 7.24
N THR A 146 -2.11 -11.61 7.59
CA THR A 146 -2.04 -12.09 8.97
C THR A 146 -1.31 -11.08 9.85
N LEU A 147 -1.45 -11.19 11.17
CA LEU A 147 -0.78 -10.28 12.11
C LEU A 147 0.76 -10.29 11.94
N LEU A 148 1.34 -11.47 11.69
CA LEU A 148 2.78 -11.61 11.45
C LEU A 148 3.21 -10.89 10.17
N GLN A 149 2.48 -11.11 9.07
CA GLN A 149 2.74 -10.43 7.79
C GLN A 149 2.53 -8.92 7.90
N PHE A 150 1.54 -8.48 8.69
CA PHE A 150 1.30 -7.07 8.95
C PHE A 150 2.45 -6.43 9.75
N LYS A 151 3.01 -7.14 10.73
CA LYS A 151 4.24 -6.72 11.43
C LYS A 151 5.37 -6.47 10.43
N ASP A 152 5.62 -7.42 9.51
CA ASP A 152 6.68 -7.28 8.51
C ASP A 152 6.41 -6.11 7.56
N LEU A 153 5.15 -5.89 7.17
CA LEU A 153 4.73 -4.72 6.40
C LEU A 153 5.05 -3.42 7.15
N MET A 154 4.71 -3.33 8.44
CA MET A 154 4.96 -2.12 9.24
C MET A 154 6.45 -1.81 9.37
N VAL A 155 7.29 -2.85 9.55
CA VAL A 155 8.75 -2.70 9.53
C VAL A 155 9.25 -2.20 8.18
N ALA A 156 8.74 -2.74 7.06
CA ALA A 156 9.10 -2.30 5.72
C ALA A 156 8.66 -0.86 5.43
N LEU A 157 7.61 -0.36 6.09
CA LEU A 157 7.16 1.04 6.04
C LEU A 157 7.94 1.98 6.98
N GLY A 158 8.92 1.44 7.75
CA GLY A 158 9.78 2.22 8.64
C GLY A 158 9.27 2.38 10.07
N TYR A 159 8.22 1.66 10.48
CA TYR A 159 7.73 1.68 11.85
C TYR A 159 8.53 0.73 12.74
N LYS A 160 8.72 1.14 14.00
CA LYS A 160 9.21 0.24 15.05
C LYS A 160 8.05 -0.59 15.57
N VAL A 161 8.20 -1.91 15.55
CA VAL A 161 7.12 -2.83 15.96
C VAL A 161 7.56 -3.65 17.17
N SER A 162 6.72 -3.67 18.21
CA SER A 162 6.84 -4.56 19.36
C SER A 162 5.66 -5.52 19.41
N VAL A 163 5.90 -6.75 19.86
CA VAL A 163 4.85 -7.74 20.08
C VAL A 163 4.50 -7.73 21.55
N LEU A 164 3.34 -7.18 21.89
CA LEU A 164 2.81 -7.27 23.24
C LEU A 164 2.18 -8.66 23.43
N LYS A 165 2.71 -9.45 24.35
CA LYS A 165 2.03 -10.66 24.83
C LYS A 165 0.87 -10.19 25.70
N ARG A 166 -0.37 -10.28 25.21
CA ARG A 166 -1.53 -10.20 26.08
C ARG A 166 -1.49 -11.43 27.00
N THR A 167 -1.16 -11.25 28.26
CA THR A 167 -1.51 -12.21 29.30
C THR A 167 -3.03 -12.25 29.32
N ALA A 168 -3.60 -13.35 28.84
CA ALA A 168 -5.01 -13.63 29.06
C ALA A 168 -5.17 -13.82 30.58
N ASN A 169 -5.73 -12.83 31.25
CA ASN A 169 -6.30 -13.01 32.57
C ASN A 169 -7.53 -13.90 32.38
N LEU A 170 -7.33 -15.20 32.54
CA LEU A 170 -8.41 -16.13 32.85
C LEU A 170 -8.82 -15.83 34.29
N GLU A 171 -9.80 -14.97 34.49
CA GLU A 171 -10.57 -14.96 35.72
C GLU A 171 -11.45 -16.19 35.72
N ILE A 172 -10.95 -17.25 36.34
CA ILE A 172 -11.75 -18.42 36.71
C ILE A 172 -12.50 -18.00 37.97
N ASN A 173 -13.75 -17.57 37.86
CA ASN A 173 -14.67 -17.47 38.96
C ASN A 173 -15.06 -18.91 39.36
N GLU A 174 -14.38 -19.47 40.34
CA GLU A 174 -14.87 -20.62 41.08
C GLU A 174 -16.06 -20.16 41.95
N SER A 175 -17.27 -20.34 41.47
CA SER A 175 -18.45 -20.35 42.33
C SER A 175 -18.48 -21.68 43.07
N VAL A 176 -17.97 -21.68 44.28
CA VAL A 176 -18.17 -22.76 45.26
C VAL A 176 -19.65 -22.73 45.63
N GLN A 177 -20.42 -23.68 45.13
CA GLN A 177 -21.72 -24.02 45.71
C GLN A 177 -21.51 -24.95 46.90
N ASP A 178 -21.60 -24.31 48.05
CA ASP A 178 -21.78 -25.02 49.33
C ASP A 178 -23.21 -25.53 49.37
N GLN A 179 -23.39 -26.85 49.25
CA GLN A 179 -24.65 -27.52 49.61
C GLN A 179 -24.37 -28.40 50.82
N THR A 180 -24.72 -27.89 51.97
CA THR A 180 -24.85 -28.64 53.22
C THR A 180 -26.33 -28.93 53.48
N THR A 181 -26.61 -30.21 53.71
CA THR A 181 -27.74 -30.85 54.38
C THR A 181 -28.86 -31.35 53.51
#